data_52e9827083ba0142ac3d27e29ce4b7fb
#
_entry.id   52e9827083ba0142ac3d27e29ce4b7fb
#
_cell.length_a   1.000
_cell.length_b   1.000
_cell.length_c   1.000
_cell.angle_alpha   90.00
_cell.angle_beta   90.00
_cell.angle_gamma   90.00
#
_symmetry.space_group_name_H-M   'P 1'
#
loop_
_entity.id
_entity.type
_entity.pdbx_description
1 polymer ?
#
loop_
_entity_poly.entity_id
_entity_poly.type
_entity_poly.pdbx_seq_one_letter_code
_entity_poly.pdbx_strand_id
1 'polypeptide(L)'
;MARPNVTVIIDDQSFVIPGTESGGLHRAGFISDNALIPNLGTTAERNSGIMTIGSMGDWYGRLSSLDPIQSGLSAGYGGNHSSYGGTGARWPGGPTGAWEGEWWTVHNYLQYGGVAVVGSTGEEESTVGALDALSNKQVALDSVVAMSSARTGLTLGGVLVGAKYYSVVGDIANVNTVVNARLDCIGVYPHKEGETLNDSWTDAAASTSITPNEYAIAVYGAKRFLGTSNDADNDVKELNCAPDVAGCLARTDRESEYWFSPAGFKRGDILDSMRLVYNPTDAEQDEMYAQKINPVVTFPGEGTVLFGDKTLAAATSTLSRINVSRLFIYLKKIVGSAARSLLFEMNDEDTRNAFVNSIEPLLERIKGRRGVYDYKVVCDESNNPGSIVDVNQFVADVFIKPTKSINFIRITFTNVNTSVDLG
;
A
#
# COMPACT_ATOMS: atom_id res chain seq x y z
N MET A 1 -1.53 -1.86 36.63
CA MET A 1 -0.19 -1.80 36.01
C MET A 1 -0.32 -2.25 34.56
N ALA A 2 0.15 -1.46 33.61
CA ALA A 2 0.18 -1.86 32.20
C ALA A 2 1.24 -2.96 31.99
N ARG A 3 1.02 -3.85 31.02
CA ARG A 3 2.01 -4.86 30.64
C ARG A 3 3.29 -4.18 30.12
N PRO A 4 4.48 -4.76 30.28
CA PRO A 4 5.71 -4.27 29.68
C PRO A 4 5.55 -4.12 28.17
N ASN A 5 5.98 -3.00 27.63
CA ASN A 5 5.93 -2.71 26.20
C ASN A 5 7.08 -1.80 25.78
N VAL A 6 7.33 -1.76 24.47
CA VAL A 6 8.24 -0.80 23.84
C VAL A 6 7.40 0.26 23.14
N THR A 7 7.62 1.51 23.50
CA THR A 7 6.99 2.67 22.87
C THR A 7 8.06 3.46 22.13
N VAL A 8 7.90 3.62 20.81
CA VAL A 8 8.74 4.51 20.02
C VAL A 8 7.94 5.77 19.73
N ILE A 9 8.44 6.88 20.22
CA ILE A 9 7.83 8.20 20.04
C ILE A 9 8.58 8.89 18.92
N ILE A 10 7.86 9.31 17.88
CA ILE A 10 8.36 10.31 16.93
C ILE A 10 7.81 11.64 17.39
N ASP A 11 8.61 12.69 17.33
CA ASP A 11 8.35 14.00 17.96
C ASP A 11 6.96 14.61 17.63
N ASP A 12 6.26 14.08 16.64
CA ASP A 12 4.89 14.48 16.31
C ASP A 12 3.81 13.49 16.74
N GLN A 13 4.16 12.25 17.15
CA GLN A 13 3.17 11.22 17.54
C GLN A 13 3.78 10.06 18.33
N SER A 14 3.08 9.56 19.34
CA SER A 14 3.50 8.41 20.15
C SER A 14 2.92 7.09 19.60
N PHE A 15 3.75 6.05 19.51
CA PHE A 15 3.35 4.74 19.01
C PHE A 15 3.81 3.59 19.89
N VAL A 16 2.96 2.59 20.00
CA VAL A 16 3.32 1.29 20.55
C VAL A 16 3.69 0.38 19.37
N ILE A 17 4.92 -0.09 19.34
CA ILE A 17 5.38 -0.99 18.29
C ILE A 17 5.29 -2.43 18.75
N PRO A 18 4.55 -3.27 18.09
CA PRO A 18 4.76 -4.71 18.08
C PRO A 18 5.67 -5.04 16.89
N GLY A 19 6.65 -5.85 17.13
CA GLY A 19 7.54 -6.28 16.08
C GLY A 19 6.93 -7.36 15.24
N THR A 20 7.23 -7.25 14.02
CA THR A 20 7.28 -8.33 13.07
C THR A 20 8.51 -8.10 12.22
N GLU A 21 9.33 -9.12 12.11
CA GLU A 21 10.44 -9.11 11.18
C GLU A 21 9.88 -8.88 9.77
N SER A 22 10.17 -7.75 9.18
CA SER A 22 9.96 -7.55 7.75
C SER A 22 11.29 -7.82 7.03
N GLY A 23 11.67 -9.06 7.00
CA GLY A 23 12.69 -9.54 6.07
C GLY A 23 11.95 -10.26 4.95
N GLY A 24 11.65 -9.61 3.84
CA GLY A 24 10.98 -10.32 2.78
C GLY A 24 10.20 -9.46 1.82
N LEU A 25 9.27 -10.08 1.12
CA LEU A 25 8.39 -9.46 0.14
C LEU A 25 7.41 -8.48 0.82
N HIS A 26 7.16 -7.37 0.17
CA HIS A 26 6.17 -6.37 0.59
C HIS A 26 4.79 -7.01 0.76
N ARG A 27 4.13 -6.76 1.88
CA ARG A 27 2.83 -7.31 2.24
C ARG A 27 1.76 -6.23 2.23
N ALA A 28 0.81 -6.34 1.30
CA ALA A 28 -0.34 -5.44 1.24
C ALA A 28 -1.58 -6.11 1.85
N GLY A 29 -2.24 -5.41 2.75
CA GLY A 29 -3.52 -5.78 3.35
C GLY A 29 -4.68 -5.31 2.47
N PHE A 30 -5.67 -6.17 2.30
CA PHE A 30 -6.91 -5.92 1.57
C PHE A 30 -8.10 -6.31 2.45
N ILE A 31 -9.11 -5.46 2.52
CA ILE A 31 -10.30 -5.69 3.33
C ILE A 31 -11.44 -6.04 2.38
N SER A 32 -11.91 -7.28 2.44
CA SER A 32 -13.02 -7.77 1.63
C SER A 32 -14.33 -7.61 2.40
N ASP A 33 -15.27 -6.90 1.81
CA ASP A 33 -16.65 -6.76 2.31
C ASP A 33 -17.57 -7.85 1.76
N ASN A 34 -17.06 -8.68 0.84
CA ASN A 34 -17.80 -9.72 0.16
C ASN A 34 -17.27 -11.13 0.50
N ALA A 35 -17.74 -12.11 -0.22
CA ALA A 35 -17.44 -13.51 -0.01
C ALA A 35 -16.10 -13.99 -0.63
N LEU A 36 -15.06 -13.15 -0.67
CA LEU A 36 -13.78 -13.53 -1.27
C LEU A 36 -13.10 -14.65 -0.50
N ILE A 37 -12.90 -14.51 0.81
CA ILE A 37 -12.32 -15.54 1.65
C ILE A 37 -13.25 -16.76 1.81
N PRO A 38 -14.55 -16.61 2.08
CA PRO A 38 -15.46 -17.73 2.08
C PRO A 38 -15.42 -18.58 0.81
N ASN A 39 -15.23 -17.95 -0.33
CA ASN A 39 -15.19 -18.66 -1.62
C ASN A 39 -13.81 -19.22 -1.99
N LEU A 40 -12.75 -18.47 -1.79
CA LEU A 40 -11.41 -18.83 -2.25
C LEU A 40 -10.48 -19.34 -1.14
N GLY A 41 -10.82 -19.10 0.12
CA GLY A 41 -10.01 -19.48 1.27
C GLY A 41 -10.13 -20.96 1.62
N THR A 42 -9.06 -21.53 2.17
CA THR A 42 -9.07 -22.81 2.84
C THR A 42 -9.90 -22.78 4.12
N THR A 43 -10.24 -23.94 4.69
CA THR A 43 -10.97 -24.01 5.97
C THR A 43 -10.23 -23.28 7.09
N ALA A 44 -8.90 -23.37 7.13
CA ALA A 44 -8.10 -22.66 8.15
C ALA A 44 -8.14 -21.14 7.96
N GLU A 45 -8.09 -20.67 6.72
CA GLU A 45 -8.17 -19.23 6.40
C GLU A 45 -9.57 -18.68 6.68
N ARG A 46 -10.63 -19.43 6.36
CA ARG A 46 -12.00 -19.06 6.74
C ARG A 46 -12.16 -18.90 8.25
N ASN A 47 -11.63 -19.83 9.01
CA ASN A 47 -11.69 -19.79 10.48
C ASN A 47 -10.86 -18.65 11.08
N SER A 48 -9.76 -18.26 10.45
CA SER A 48 -8.91 -17.13 10.90
C SER A 48 -9.37 -15.77 10.41
N GLY A 49 -10.25 -15.72 9.40
CA GLY A 49 -10.65 -14.49 8.73
C GLY A 49 -9.55 -13.82 7.89
N ILE A 50 -8.42 -14.51 7.69
CA ILE A 50 -7.26 -14.00 6.94
C ILE A 50 -6.81 -15.02 5.90
N MET A 51 -6.67 -14.56 4.65
CA MET A 51 -6.11 -15.33 3.55
C MET A 51 -4.81 -14.67 3.08
N THR A 52 -3.75 -15.47 2.97
CA THR A 52 -2.44 -14.99 2.48
C THR A 52 -2.15 -15.58 1.11
N ILE A 53 -1.81 -14.73 0.14
CA ILE A 53 -1.53 -15.10 -1.24
C ILE A 53 -0.11 -14.68 -1.57
N GLY A 54 0.75 -15.67 -1.80
CA GLY A 54 2.18 -15.46 -2.00
C GLY A 54 2.58 -15.18 -3.46
N SER A 55 1.71 -15.50 -4.41
CA SER A 55 2.04 -15.34 -5.84
C SER A 55 0.79 -15.29 -6.72
N MET A 56 0.99 -14.81 -7.94
CA MET A 56 -0.04 -14.84 -8.98
C MET A 56 -0.49 -16.27 -9.31
N GLY A 57 0.43 -17.24 -9.27
CA GLY A 57 0.11 -18.64 -9.51
C GLY A 57 -0.82 -19.23 -8.43
N ASP A 58 -0.59 -18.89 -7.17
CA ASP A 58 -1.49 -19.25 -6.05
C ASP A 58 -2.87 -18.62 -6.24
N TRP A 59 -2.90 -17.34 -6.63
CA TRP A 59 -4.15 -16.61 -6.86
C TRP A 59 -5.03 -17.25 -7.93
N TYR A 60 -4.45 -17.57 -9.08
CA TYR A 60 -5.17 -18.30 -10.14
C TYR A 60 -5.50 -19.74 -9.75
N GLY A 61 -4.63 -20.39 -8.99
CA GLY A 61 -4.87 -21.76 -8.48
C GLY A 61 -6.10 -21.84 -7.59
N ARG A 62 -6.31 -20.84 -6.73
CA ARG A 62 -7.50 -20.75 -5.86
C ARG A 62 -8.78 -20.59 -6.67
N LEU A 63 -8.77 -19.77 -7.72
CA LEU A 63 -9.93 -19.63 -8.61
C LEU A 63 -10.26 -20.91 -9.35
N SER A 64 -9.26 -21.67 -9.78
CA SER A 64 -9.45 -22.93 -10.52
C SER A 64 -9.93 -24.10 -9.61
N SER A 65 -9.73 -23.99 -8.30
CA SER A 65 -10.14 -24.99 -7.32
C SER A 65 -11.61 -24.88 -6.90
N LEU A 66 -12.30 -23.84 -7.32
CA LEU A 66 -13.74 -23.72 -7.08
C LEU A 66 -14.48 -24.79 -7.87
N ASP A 67 -14.98 -25.80 -7.16
CA ASP A 67 -15.91 -26.76 -7.73
C ASP A 67 -17.30 -26.11 -7.78
N PRO A 68 -17.87 -25.89 -8.97
CA PRO A 68 -19.16 -25.24 -9.12
C PRO A 68 -20.31 -26.07 -8.48
N ILE A 69 -20.09 -27.35 -8.20
CA ILE A 69 -21.11 -28.25 -7.64
C ILE A 69 -21.10 -28.21 -6.11
N GLN A 70 -19.94 -28.06 -5.48
CA GLN A 70 -19.82 -28.12 -4.01
C GLN A 70 -20.01 -26.75 -3.33
N SER A 71 -19.84 -25.65 -4.05
CA SER A 71 -19.87 -24.32 -3.47
C SER A 71 -21.26 -23.79 -3.10
N GLY A 72 -22.34 -24.51 -3.42
CA GLY A 72 -23.70 -24.02 -3.22
C GLY A 72 -24.01 -22.70 -3.97
N LEU A 73 -23.09 -22.26 -4.80
CA LEU A 73 -23.15 -21.04 -5.59
C LEU A 73 -24.11 -21.20 -6.78
N SER A 74 -25.32 -21.66 -6.49
CA SER A 74 -26.39 -21.67 -7.49
C SER A 74 -26.79 -20.24 -7.82
N ALA A 75 -26.69 -19.91 -9.08
CA ALA A 75 -27.40 -18.83 -9.77
C ALA A 75 -27.05 -17.36 -9.42
N GLY A 76 -26.15 -17.05 -8.48
CA GLY A 76 -25.80 -15.65 -8.15
C GLY A 76 -24.35 -15.25 -8.46
N TYR A 77 -23.47 -16.20 -8.57
CA TYR A 77 -22.01 -16.00 -8.65
C TYR A 77 -21.37 -16.54 -9.92
N GLY A 78 -22.04 -16.64 -10.95
CA GLY A 78 -21.46 -17.08 -12.22
C GLY A 78 -22.52 -17.12 -13.27
N GLY A 79 -22.34 -16.37 -14.32
CA GLY A 79 -23.12 -16.57 -15.51
C GLY A 79 -22.99 -18.04 -15.95
N ASN A 80 -24.10 -18.72 -16.08
CA ASN A 80 -24.32 -19.99 -16.79
C ASN A 80 -23.11 -20.92 -17.02
N HIS A 81 -22.64 -21.57 -15.95
CA HIS A 81 -21.73 -22.71 -16.07
C HIS A 81 -22.32 -23.89 -16.87
N SER A 82 -23.65 -23.95 -17.00
CA SER A 82 -24.33 -24.99 -17.74
C SER A 82 -24.12 -24.94 -19.26
N SER A 83 -23.57 -23.85 -19.79
CA SER A 83 -23.32 -23.69 -21.23
C SER A 83 -21.97 -24.21 -21.70
N TYR A 84 -21.04 -24.46 -20.76
CA TYR A 84 -19.71 -24.98 -21.07
C TYR A 84 -19.58 -26.42 -20.53
N GLY A 85 -20.26 -27.34 -21.20
CA GLY A 85 -20.20 -28.78 -20.91
C GLY A 85 -18.82 -29.36 -21.21
N GLY A 86 -17.86 -29.20 -20.31
CA GLY A 86 -16.55 -29.76 -20.41
C GLY A 86 -15.93 -30.01 -19.06
N THR A 87 -15.72 -31.30 -18.74
CA THR A 87 -14.90 -31.76 -17.61
C THR A 87 -13.50 -31.16 -17.71
N GLY A 88 -13.12 -30.26 -16.81
CA GLY A 88 -11.80 -29.65 -16.76
C GLY A 88 -11.71 -28.23 -17.34
N ALA A 89 -12.82 -27.54 -17.49
CA ALA A 89 -12.82 -26.16 -17.95
C ALA A 89 -12.19 -25.23 -16.90
N ARG A 90 -10.98 -24.74 -17.19
CA ARG A 90 -10.51 -23.45 -16.67
C ARG A 90 -11.66 -22.44 -16.82
N TRP A 91 -11.87 -21.61 -15.86
CA TRP A 91 -12.76 -20.46 -15.97
C TRP A 91 -12.34 -19.61 -17.16
N PRO A 92 -13.04 -19.62 -18.29
CA PRO A 92 -12.59 -18.88 -19.47
C PRO A 92 -12.69 -17.36 -19.31
N GLY A 93 -13.50 -16.91 -18.33
CA GLY A 93 -13.88 -15.50 -18.16
C GLY A 93 -13.34 -14.79 -16.94
N GLY A 94 -12.51 -15.42 -16.10
CA GLY A 94 -12.15 -14.83 -14.82
C GLY A 94 -13.34 -14.81 -13.83
N PRO A 95 -13.20 -14.14 -12.68
CA PRO A 95 -14.27 -14.02 -11.70
C PRO A 95 -15.41 -13.18 -12.25
N THR A 96 -16.65 -13.56 -11.89
CA THR A 96 -17.86 -12.82 -12.25
C THR A 96 -18.70 -12.61 -11.00
N GLY A 97 -19.41 -11.49 -10.90
CA GLY A 97 -20.30 -11.21 -9.78
C GLY A 97 -19.80 -10.13 -8.81
N ALA A 98 -20.33 -10.13 -7.59
CA ALA A 98 -20.10 -9.06 -6.62
C ALA A 98 -18.63 -8.94 -6.16
N TRP A 99 -17.87 -10.02 -6.16
CA TRP A 99 -16.47 -10.05 -5.71
C TRP A 99 -15.44 -9.87 -6.83
N GLU A 100 -15.88 -9.66 -8.07
CA GLU A 100 -15.00 -9.52 -9.24
C GLU A 100 -14.05 -8.31 -9.10
N GLY A 101 -14.55 -7.18 -8.61
CA GLY A 101 -13.74 -5.98 -8.39
C GLY A 101 -12.64 -6.18 -7.34
N GLU A 102 -12.96 -6.89 -6.27
CA GLU A 102 -11.98 -7.27 -5.24
C GLU A 102 -10.92 -8.19 -5.79
N TRP A 103 -11.31 -9.18 -6.59
CA TRP A 103 -10.39 -10.11 -7.23
C TRP A 103 -9.39 -9.38 -8.12
N TRP A 104 -9.86 -8.46 -8.97
CA TRP A 104 -8.99 -7.67 -9.85
C TRP A 104 -8.11 -6.70 -9.09
N THR A 105 -8.57 -6.16 -7.96
CA THR A 105 -7.75 -5.32 -7.08
C THR A 105 -6.54 -6.09 -6.55
N VAL A 106 -6.75 -7.28 -6.01
CA VAL A 106 -5.67 -8.16 -5.54
C VAL A 106 -4.78 -8.62 -6.70
N HIS A 107 -5.37 -8.99 -7.83
CA HIS A 107 -4.65 -9.40 -9.05
C HIS A 107 -3.67 -8.33 -9.50
N ASN A 108 -4.11 -7.07 -9.65
CA ASN A 108 -3.26 -5.99 -10.13
C ASN A 108 -2.08 -5.71 -9.19
N TYR A 109 -2.28 -5.83 -7.89
CA TYR A 109 -1.18 -5.74 -6.95
C TYR A 109 -0.17 -6.89 -7.08
N LEU A 110 -0.65 -8.13 -7.19
CA LEU A 110 0.22 -9.31 -7.25
C LEU A 110 1.12 -9.35 -8.49
N GLN A 111 0.77 -8.67 -9.58
CA GLN A 111 1.61 -8.54 -10.77
C GLN A 111 2.99 -7.93 -10.46
N TYR A 112 3.11 -7.14 -9.39
CA TYR A 112 4.35 -6.51 -8.97
C TYR A 112 5.22 -7.40 -8.06
N GLY A 113 4.76 -8.61 -7.74
CA GLY A 113 5.50 -9.59 -6.95
C GLY A 113 5.47 -9.36 -5.45
N GLY A 114 4.44 -8.68 -4.94
CA GLY A 114 4.16 -8.57 -3.50
C GLY A 114 3.38 -9.79 -2.97
N VAL A 115 3.11 -9.78 -1.67
CA VAL A 115 2.26 -10.75 -0.98
C VAL A 115 0.96 -10.05 -0.58
N ALA A 116 -0.18 -10.58 -0.98
CA ALA A 116 -1.48 -10.05 -0.57
C ALA A 116 -1.96 -10.76 0.70
N VAL A 117 -2.46 -9.97 1.64
CA VAL A 117 -3.09 -10.43 2.88
C VAL A 117 -4.52 -9.93 2.89
N VAL A 118 -5.47 -10.80 2.65
CA VAL A 118 -6.89 -10.46 2.54
C VAL A 118 -7.59 -10.80 3.85
N GLY A 119 -8.25 -9.80 4.45
CA GLY A 119 -9.16 -9.97 5.57
C GLY A 119 -10.62 -9.90 5.11
N SER A 120 -11.52 -10.70 5.68
CA SER A 120 -12.95 -10.70 5.34
C SER A 120 -13.80 -10.27 6.53
N THR A 121 -14.83 -9.48 6.28
CA THR A 121 -15.84 -9.07 7.27
C THR A 121 -16.97 -10.07 7.42
N GLY A 122 -17.11 -11.02 6.51
CA GLY A 122 -18.35 -11.78 6.33
C GLY A 122 -18.27 -13.27 6.61
N GLU A 123 -19.06 -13.69 7.39
CA GLU A 123 -20.04 -14.72 7.71
C GLU A 123 -19.96 -15.22 9.15
N GLU A 124 -21.08 -15.64 9.65
CA GLU A 124 -21.48 -15.87 11.06
C GLU A 124 -20.53 -16.72 11.95
N GLU A 125 -19.44 -17.26 11.43
CA GLU A 125 -18.50 -18.08 12.19
C GLU A 125 -17.16 -17.41 12.54
N SER A 126 -16.81 -16.26 11.92
CA SER A 126 -15.60 -15.53 12.28
C SER A 126 -15.89 -14.54 13.41
N THR A 127 -15.42 -14.82 14.60
CA THR A 127 -15.54 -13.94 15.77
C THR A 127 -14.66 -12.68 15.67
N VAL A 128 -13.84 -12.59 14.63
CA VAL A 128 -12.92 -11.45 14.37
C VAL A 128 -13.24 -10.89 13.00
N GLY A 129 -13.78 -9.68 12.95
CA GLY A 129 -14.01 -8.98 11.68
C GLY A 129 -12.70 -8.72 10.92
N ALA A 130 -12.77 -8.51 9.62
CA ALA A 130 -11.59 -8.20 8.76
C ALA A 130 -10.79 -7.00 9.28
N LEU A 131 -11.49 -5.98 9.75
CA LEU A 131 -10.88 -4.79 10.34
C LEU A 131 -10.06 -5.13 11.58
N ASP A 132 -10.61 -5.94 12.48
CA ASP A 132 -9.92 -6.37 13.70
C ASP A 132 -8.76 -7.30 13.38
N ALA A 133 -8.94 -8.21 12.42
CA ALA A 133 -7.90 -9.13 11.98
C ALA A 133 -6.70 -8.38 11.39
N LEU A 134 -6.91 -7.44 10.47
CA LEU A 134 -5.84 -6.64 9.86
C LEU A 134 -5.33 -5.52 10.77
N SER A 135 -6.12 -5.03 11.71
CA SER A 135 -5.68 -4.10 12.75
C SER A 135 -4.80 -4.79 13.81
N ASN A 136 -4.84 -6.13 13.86
CA ASN A 136 -3.95 -6.88 14.72
C ASN A 136 -2.50 -6.75 14.23
N LYS A 137 -1.68 -6.16 15.08
CA LYS A 137 -0.26 -5.90 14.78
C LYS A 137 0.59 -7.18 14.71
N GLN A 138 0.06 -8.34 15.04
CA GLN A 138 0.74 -9.64 14.82
C GLN A 138 0.75 -10.03 13.35
N VAL A 139 -0.17 -9.51 12.56
CA VAL A 139 -0.17 -9.68 11.10
C VAL A 139 0.82 -8.69 10.49
N ALA A 140 1.83 -9.19 9.80
CA ALA A 140 2.83 -8.33 9.15
C ALA A 140 2.22 -7.65 7.92
N LEU A 141 2.18 -6.32 7.92
CA LEU A 141 1.73 -5.50 6.80
C LEU A 141 2.72 -4.35 6.55
N ASP A 142 2.91 -4.01 5.29
CA ASP A 142 3.69 -2.85 4.84
C ASP A 142 2.80 -1.77 4.23
N SER A 143 1.69 -2.18 3.61
CA SER A 143 0.64 -1.28 3.15
C SER A 143 -0.75 -1.86 3.38
N VAL A 144 -1.78 -1.02 3.28
CA VAL A 144 -3.21 -1.40 3.23
C VAL A 144 -3.84 -0.69 2.06
N VAL A 145 -4.56 -1.43 1.23
CA VAL A 145 -5.10 -0.93 -0.05
C VAL A 145 -6.62 -0.96 -0.02
N ALA A 146 -7.24 0.13 -0.49
CA ALA A 146 -8.68 0.17 -0.66
C ALA A 146 -9.13 -0.79 -1.76
N MET A 147 -10.10 -1.64 -1.43
CA MET A 147 -10.72 -2.53 -2.38
C MET A 147 -11.59 -1.78 -3.39
N SER A 148 -11.84 -2.39 -4.52
CA SER A 148 -12.86 -1.99 -5.48
C SER A 148 -14.03 -2.96 -5.34
N SER A 149 -14.94 -2.66 -4.42
CA SER A 149 -16.04 -3.54 -4.02
C SER A 149 -17.30 -3.38 -4.88
N ALA A 150 -17.35 -2.33 -5.69
CA ALA A 150 -18.52 -2.03 -6.54
C ALA A 150 -18.19 -2.17 -8.03
N ARG A 151 -19.23 -2.45 -8.82
CA ARG A 151 -19.13 -2.72 -10.25
C ARG A 151 -20.24 -2.05 -11.03
N THR A 152 -19.89 -1.51 -12.21
CA THR A 152 -20.87 -1.10 -13.23
C THR A 152 -20.42 -1.57 -14.61
N GLY A 153 -21.33 -1.56 -15.57
CA GLY A 153 -21.02 -1.89 -16.96
C GLY A 153 -20.22 -0.78 -17.64
N LEU A 154 -19.19 -1.15 -18.41
CA LEU A 154 -18.45 -0.24 -19.25
C LEU A 154 -19.03 -0.25 -20.67
N THR A 155 -19.56 0.89 -21.13
CA THR A 155 -20.11 1.06 -22.48
C THR A 155 -19.22 1.96 -23.31
N LEU A 156 -18.95 1.57 -24.55
CA LEU A 156 -18.26 2.38 -25.55
C LEU A 156 -19.18 2.47 -26.79
N GLY A 157 -19.58 3.68 -27.17
CA GLY A 157 -20.48 3.87 -28.28
C GLY A 157 -21.87 3.22 -28.10
N GLY A 158 -22.34 3.06 -26.87
CA GLY A 158 -23.63 2.43 -26.57
C GLY A 158 -23.61 0.90 -26.46
N VAL A 159 -22.44 0.28 -26.71
CA VAL A 159 -22.26 -1.17 -26.63
C VAL A 159 -21.55 -1.52 -25.31
N LEU A 160 -22.05 -2.52 -24.58
CA LEU A 160 -21.37 -3.05 -23.39
C LEU A 160 -20.08 -3.76 -23.79
N VAL A 161 -18.93 -3.25 -23.36
CA VAL A 161 -17.59 -3.77 -23.72
C VAL A 161 -16.79 -4.29 -22.55
N GLY A 162 -17.36 -4.31 -21.35
CA GLY A 162 -16.64 -4.80 -20.18
C GLY A 162 -17.22 -4.30 -18.86
N ALA A 163 -16.38 -4.28 -17.84
CA ALA A 163 -16.77 -3.87 -16.50
C ALA A 163 -15.84 -2.80 -15.93
N LYS A 164 -16.41 -1.94 -15.11
CA LYS A 164 -15.77 -0.87 -14.38
C LYS A 164 -15.92 -1.14 -12.90
N TYR A 165 -14.81 -1.14 -12.19
CA TYR A 165 -14.73 -1.39 -10.74
C TYR A 165 -14.24 -0.15 -10.02
N TYR A 166 -14.85 0.14 -8.88
CA TYR A 166 -14.53 1.33 -8.11
C TYR A 166 -14.65 1.07 -6.61
N SER A 167 -13.93 1.85 -5.81
CA SER A 167 -14.02 1.84 -4.37
C SER A 167 -15.14 2.75 -3.90
N VAL A 168 -15.88 2.31 -2.88
CA VAL A 168 -16.89 3.12 -2.22
C VAL A 168 -16.33 3.77 -0.94
N VAL A 169 -17.12 4.66 -0.33
CA VAL A 169 -16.75 5.34 0.94
C VAL A 169 -16.29 4.37 2.00
N GLY A 170 -16.96 3.22 2.12
CA GLY A 170 -16.63 2.16 3.08
C GLY A 170 -15.23 1.61 2.90
N ASP A 171 -14.83 1.33 1.66
CA ASP A 171 -13.50 0.79 1.35
C ASP A 171 -12.38 1.73 1.81
N ILE A 172 -12.55 3.04 1.58
CA ILE A 172 -11.58 4.07 2.00
C ILE A 172 -11.57 4.21 3.52
N ALA A 173 -12.75 4.22 4.16
CA ALA A 173 -12.88 4.31 5.61
C ALA A 173 -12.23 3.12 6.31
N ASN A 174 -12.36 1.92 5.76
CA ASN A 174 -11.74 0.70 6.25
C ASN A 174 -10.20 0.82 6.27
N VAL A 175 -9.60 1.33 5.19
CA VAL A 175 -8.14 1.58 5.14
C VAL A 175 -7.72 2.56 6.22
N ASN A 176 -8.42 3.68 6.36
CA ASN A 176 -8.12 4.67 7.40
C ASN A 176 -8.19 4.07 8.80
N THR A 177 -9.19 3.23 9.07
CA THR A 177 -9.36 2.57 10.37
C THR A 177 -8.16 1.69 10.69
N VAL A 178 -7.73 0.84 9.76
CA VAL A 178 -6.58 -0.05 9.97
C VAL A 178 -5.29 0.74 10.11
N VAL A 179 -5.04 1.73 9.25
CA VAL A 179 -3.82 2.54 9.29
C VAL A 179 -3.72 3.31 10.61
N ASN A 180 -4.81 3.94 11.06
CA ASN A 180 -4.84 4.69 12.32
C ASN A 180 -4.66 3.79 13.56
N ALA A 181 -5.17 2.56 13.52
CA ALA A 181 -4.98 1.59 14.59
C ALA A 181 -3.54 1.07 14.66
N ARG A 182 -2.86 0.96 13.51
CA ARG A 182 -1.54 0.33 13.40
C ARG A 182 -0.38 1.32 13.43
N LEU A 183 -0.37 2.31 12.56
CA LEU A 183 0.71 3.29 12.35
C LEU A 183 2.08 2.67 11.99
N ASP A 184 2.08 1.43 11.54
CA ASP A 184 3.25 0.66 11.09
C ASP A 184 3.13 0.21 9.62
N CYS A 185 2.12 0.70 8.92
CA CYS A 185 1.87 0.46 7.49
C CYS A 185 1.37 1.75 6.83
N ILE A 186 1.38 1.77 5.50
CA ILE A 186 0.92 2.93 4.72
C ILE A 186 -0.38 2.59 4.01
N GLY A 187 -1.39 3.46 4.10
CA GLY A 187 -2.67 3.33 3.39
C GLY A 187 -2.56 3.84 1.96
N VAL A 188 -3.14 3.11 1.01
CA VAL A 188 -3.22 3.51 -0.39
C VAL A 188 -4.67 3.43 -0.84
N TYR A 189 -5.23 4.54 -1.30
CA TYR A 189 -6.59 4.59 -1.77
C TYR A 189 -6.79 5.58 -2.91
N PRO A 190 -7.83 5.40 -3.74
CA PRO A 190 -8.12 6.35 -4.79
C PRO A 190 -8.55 7.69 -4.18
N HIS A 191 -8.13 8.78 -4.79
CA HIS A 191 -8.58 10.13 -4.39
C HIS A 191 -10.09 10.27 -4.48
N LYS A 192 -10.71 9.60 -5.44
CA LYS A 192 -12.12 9.70 -5.76
C LYS A 192 -12.84 8.37 -5.54
N GLU A 193 -13.97 8.43 -4.91
CA GLU A 193 -14.90 7.31 -4.74
C GLU A 193 -15.98 7.30 -5.82
N GLY A 194 -16.59 6.13 -6.08
CA GLY A 194 -17.76 5.99 -6.95
C GLY A 194 -17.43 5.87 -8.44
N GLU A 195 -18.50 5.88 -9.25
CA GLU A 195 -18.44 5.61 -10.69
C GLU A 195 -17.71 6.69 -11.51
N THR A 196 -17.48 7.84 -10.94
CA THR A 196 -16.99 9.03 -11.62
C THR A 196 -15.47 9.12 -11.74
N LEU A 197 -14.76 7.99 -11.65
CA LEU A 197 -13.31 7.91 -11.85
C LEU A 197 -12.83 8.41 -13.23
N ASN A 198 -13.75 8.60 -14.16
CA ASN A 198 -13.48 9.02 -15.53
C ASN A 198 -13.51 10.51 -15.75
N ASP A 199 -14.03 11.25 -14.77
CA ASP A 199 -14.21 12.68 -14.93
C ASP A 199 -12.91 13.40 -14.57
N SER A 200 -12.80 14.65 -14.98
CA SER A 200 -11.73 15.54 -14.58
C SER A 200 -11.56 15.49 -13.05
N TRP A 201 -10.35 15.67 -12.59
CA TRP A 201 -10.05 15.63 -11.14
C TRP A 201 -10.85 16.70 -10.34
N THR A 202 -11.25 17.78 -11.00
CA THR A 202 -12.06 18.88 -10.41
C THR A 202 -13.49 18.44 -10.07
N ASP A 203 -14.04 17.43 -10.77
CA ASP A 203 -15.35 16.88 -10.46
C ASP A 203 -15.31 15.92 -9.26
N ALA A 204 -14.11 15.65 -8.79
CA ALA A 204 -13.87 14.91 -7.58
C ALA A 204 -14.19 15.81 -6.37
N ALA A 205 -15.40 15.78 -5.87
CA ALA A 205 -15.58 16.12 -4.47
C ALA A 205 -14.60 15.25 -3.68
N ALA A 206 -13.69 15.90 -2.95
CA ALA A 206 -12.76 15.18 -2.08
C ALA A 206 -13.57 14.19 -1.26
N SER A 207 -13.21 12.92 -1.28
CA SER A 207 -13.89 11.93 -0.47
C SER A 207 -13.91 12.41 0.97
N THR A 208 -15.07 12.57 1.55
CA THR A 208 -15.24 12.98 2.95
C THR A 208 -14.64 11.96 3.91
N SER A 209 -14.33 10.76 3.42
CA SER A 209 -13.70 9.67 4.14
C SER A 209 -12.17 9.78 4.21
N ILE A 210 -11.57 10.69 3.43
CA ILE A 210 -10.13 10.91 3.42
C ILE A 210 -9.75 11.84 4.55
N THR A 211 -9.10 11.32 5.58
CA THR A 211 -8.56 12.10 6.69
C THR A 211 -7.08 12.41 6.47
N PRO A 212 -6.61 13.63 6.82
CA PRO A 212 -5.18 13.95 6.77
C PRO A 212 -4.37 12.97 7.63
N ASN A 213 -3.41 12.28 6.99
CA ASN A 213 -2.55 11.32 7.66
C ASN A 213 -1.22 11.18 6.92
N GLU A 214 -0.10 11.26 7.63
CA GLU A 214 1.24 11.06 7.06
C GLU A 214 1.53 9.61 6.64
N TYR A 215 0.67 8.67 7.03
CA TYR A 215 0.73 7.25 6.64
C TYR A 215 -0.30 6.91 5.55
N ALA A 216 -0.78 7.88 4.80
CA ALA A 216 -1.77 7.67 3.77
C ALA A 216 -1.36 8.31 2.45
N ILE A 217 -1.68 7.64 1.34
CA ILE A 217 -1.39 8.04 -0.04
C ILE A 217 -2.71 8.08 -0.80
N ALA A 218 -3.08 9.27 -1.30
CA ALA A 218 -4.18 9.42 -2.24
C ALA A 218 -3.66 9.34 -3.67
N VAL A 219 -4.31 8.52 -4.49
CA VAL A 219 -3.94 8.25 -5.89
C VAL A 219 -5.05 8.74 -6.80
N TYR A 220 -4.70 9.48 -7.84
CA TYR A 220 -5.63 9.82 -8.91
C TYR A 220 -5.25 9.07 -10.19
N GLY A 221 -6.20 8.38 -10.77
CA GLY A 221 -6.09 7.66 -12.03
C GLY A 221 -6.84 6.33 -12.02
N ALA A 222 -7.36 5.98 -13.18
CA ALA A 222 -7.92 4.67 -13.47
C ALA A 222 -7.37 4.18 -14.80
N LYS A 223 -7.03 2.90 -14.88
CA LYS A 223 -6.53 2.27 -16.08
C LYS A 223 -7.57 1.36 -16.72
N ARG A 224 -7.45 1.21 -18.04
CA ARG A 224 -8.13 0.16 -18.80
C ARG A 224 -7.13 -0.92 -19.15
N PHE A 225 -7.53 -2.17 -18.96
CA PHE A 225 -6.73 -3.35 -19.23
C PHE A 225 -7.60 -4.48 -19.78
N LEU A 226 -6.98 -5.49 -20.35
CA LEU A 226 -7.70 -6.68 -20.84
C LEU A 226 -7.84 -7.68 -19.68
N GLY A 227 -9.05 -8.14 -19.44
CA GLY A 227 -9.30 -9.30 -18.60
C GLY A 227 -8.71 -10.57 -19.20
N THR A 228 -8.64 -11.63 -18.41
CA THR A 228 -8.15 -12.94 -18.85
C THR A 228 -9.18 -13.75 -19.64
N SER A 229 -10.29 -13.15 -20.00
CA SER A 229 -11.40 -13.80 -20.69
C SER A 229 -11.05 -14.11 -22.13
N ASN A 230 -11.32 -15.35 -22.53
CA ASN A 230 -11.33 -15.76 -23.93
C ASN A 230 -12.67 -15.42 -24.62
N ASP A 231 -13.54 -14.68 -23.98
CA ASP A 231 -14.78 -14.25 -24.62
C ASP A 231 -14.48 -13.29 -25.77
N ALA A 232 -15.13 -13.53 -26.89
CA ALA A 232 -14.98 -12.79 -28.13
C ALA A 232 -15.39 -11.30 -28.03
N ASP A 233 -15.95 -10.89 -26.91
CA ASP A 233 -16.36 -9.55 -26.62
C ASP A 233 -15.33 -8.84 -25.75
N ASN A 234 -14.22 -8.39 -26.36
CA ASN A 234 -13.28 -7.40 -25.81
C ASN A 234 -13.47 -7.11 -24.32
N ASP A 235 -13.08 -8.04 -23.45
CA ASP A 235 -13.28 -7.94 -22.00
C ASP A 235 -12.38 -6.87 -21.39
N VAL A 236 -12.62 -5.62 -21.79
CA VAL A 236 -11.93 -4.46 -21.25
C VAL A 236 -12.45 -4.19 -19.84
N LYS A 237 -11.52 -4.21 -18.90
CA LYS A 237 -11.78 -3.86 -17.50
C LYS A 237 -11.28 -2.46 -17.21
N GLU A 238 -11.96 -1.78 -16.28
CA GLU A 238 -11.54 -0.48 -15.78
C GLU A 238 -11.41 -0.55 -14.25
N LEU A 239 -10.25 -0.16 -13.74
CA LEU A 239 -9.96 -0.19 -12.31
C LEU A 239 -9.14 1.04 -11.91
N ASN A 240 -9.34 1.56 -10.68
CA ASN A 240 -8.47 2.58 -10.13
C ASN A 240 -7.03 2.07 -9.96
N CYS A 241 -6.05 2.98 -9.97
CA CYS A 241 -4.63 2.64 -9.88
C CYS A 241 -4.09 2.49 -8.45
N ALA A 242 -4.92 2.50 -7.41
CA ALA A 242 -4.44 2.33 -6.03
C ALA A 242 -3.71 0.99 -5.80
N PRO A 243 -4.20 -0.17 -6.27
CA PRO A 243 -3.47 -1.42 -6.14
C PRO A 243 -2.15 -1.42 -6.93
N ASP A 244 -2.10 -0.76 -8.07
CA ASP A 244 -0.86 -0.62 -8.85
C ASP A 244 0.18 0.22 -8.11
N VAL A 245 -0.24 1.30 -7.45
CA VAL A 245 0.66 2.13 -6.63
C VAL A 245 1.19 1.34 -5.45
N ALA A 246 0.37 0.53 -4.78
CA ALA A 246 0.87 -0.42 -3.77
C ALA A 246 1.85 -1.43 -4.38
N GLY A 247 1.60 -1.86 -5.60
CA GLY A 247 2.53 -2.68 -6.39
C GLY A 247 3.85 -1.97 -6.67
N CYS A 248 3.83 -0.67 -6.99
CA CYS A 248 5.05 0.14 -7.14
C CYS A 248 5.84 0.23 -5.82
N LEU A 249 5.16 0.27 -4.66
CA LEU A 249 5.83 0.15 -3.35
C LEU A 249 6.51 -1.23 -3.23
N ALA A 250 5.80 -2.32 -3.55
CA ALA A 250 6.34 -3.67 -3.49
C ALA A 250 7.55 -3.86 -4.41
N ARG A 251 7.48 -3.36 -5.64
CA ARG A 251 8.60 -3.36 -6.59
C ARG A 251 9.79 -2.56 -6.07
N THR A 252 9.53 -1.39 -5.49
CA THR A 252 10.58 -0.54 -4.90
C THR A 252 11.32 -1.26 -3.78
N ASP A 253 10.61 -2.00 -2.93
CA ASP A 253 11.21 -2.76 -1.83
C ASP A 253 12.07 -3.91 -2.32
N ARG A 254 11.69 -4.54 -3.41
CA ARG A 254 12.43 -5.63 -4.02
C ARG A 254 13.66 -5.17 -4.81
N GLU A 255 13.55 -4.09 -5.57
CA GLU A 255 14.58 -3.63 -6.52
C GLU A 255 15.50 -2.55 -5.96
N SER A 256 15.06 -1.89 -4.90
CA SER A 256 15.78 -0.80 -4.26
C SER A 256 15.75 -0.97 -2.73
N GLU A 257 15.27 0.03 -2.02
CA GLU A 257 15.13 0.01 -0.55
C GLU A 257 13.82 0.73 -0.16
N TYR A 258 13.32 0.47 1.05
CA TYR A 258 12.08 1.04 1.58
C TYR A 258 11.99 2.57 1.54
N TRP A 259 13.14 3.25 1.59
CA TRP A 259 13.25 4.70 1.61
C TRP A 259 13.47 5.35 0.24
N PHE A 260 13.33 4.60 -0.85
CA PHE A 260 13.30 5.17 -2.18
C PHE A 260 11.86 5.56 -2.54
N SER A 261 11.73 6.64 -3.32
CA SER A 261 10.43 7.04 -3.86
C SER A 261 9.91 5.98 -4.84
N PRO A 262 8.65 5.55 -4.74
CA PRO A 262 8.05 4.61 -5.69
C PRO A 262 7.69 5.28 -7.02
N ALA A 263 7.74 6.61 -7.09
CA ALA A 263 7.33 7.40 -8.25
C ALA A 263 8.41 7.52 -9.33
N GLY A 264 7.98 7.94 -10.51
CA GLY A 264 8.83 8.25 -11.66
C GLY A 264 9.16 7.05 -12.53
N PHE A 265 9.83 7.29 -13.63
CA PHE A 265 10.09 6.35 -14.73
C PHE A 265 10.88 5.08 -14.36
N LYS A 266 11.59 5.09 -13.23
CA LYS A 266 12.39 3.94 -12.81
C LYS A 266 11.60 2.90 -12.00
N ARG A 267 10.62 3.33 -11.24
CA ARG A 267 9.92 2.48 -10.27
C ARG A 267 8.41 2.65 -10.27
N GLY A 268 7.91 3.76 -10.83
CA GLY A 268 6.51 4.10 -10.85
C GLY A 268 5.73 3.59 -12.07
N ASP A 269 6.32 2.76 -12.91
CA ASP A 269 5.67 2.20 -14.10
C ASP A 269 4.47 1.35 -13.72
N ILE A 270 3.32 1.62 -14.37
CA ILE A 270 2.05 0.93 -14.15
C ILE A 270 1.92 -0.20 -15.17
N LEU A 271 1.87 -1.42 -14.63
CA LEU A 271 1.80 -2.64 -15.44
C LEU A 271 0.39 -2.83 -16.02
N ASP A 272 0.34 -3.57 -17.14
CA ASP A 272 -0.91 -4.00 -17.79
C ASP A 272 -1.91 -2.85 -18.00
N SER A 273 -1.42 -1.69 -18.46
CA SER A 273 -2.23 -0.54 -18.78
C SER A 273 -2.31 -0.35 -20.30
N MET A 274 -3.49 -0.57 -20.88
CA MET A 274 -3.74 -0.21 -22.28
C MET A 274 -3.76 1.30 -22.45
N ARG A 275 -4.43 1.99 -21.56
CA ARG A 275 -4.51 3.45 -21.46
C ARG A 275 -5.12 3.86 -20.13
N LEU A 276 -4.86 5.09 -19.73
CA LEU A 276 -5.63 5.73 -18.66
C LEU A 276 -7.04 6.08 -19.16
N VAL A 277 -7.98 6.12 -18.24
CA VAL A 277 -9.32 6.60 -18.50
C VAL A 277 -9.30 8.10 -18.77
N TYR A 278 -8.55 8.82 -17.95
CA TYR A 278 -8.27 10.24 -18.08
C TYR A 278 -6.78 10.49 -17.83
N ASN A 279 -6.13 11.24 -18.72
CA ASN A 279 -4.74 11.65 -18.56
C ASN A 279 -4.70 13.14 -18.19
N PRO A 280 -4.34 13.49 -16.94
CA PRO A 280 -4.38 14.87 -16.48
C PRO A 280 -3.38 15.75 -17.22
N THR A 281 -3.76 16.99 -17.51
CA THR A 281 -2.89 18.02 -18.08
C THR A 281 -1.85 18.49 -17.05
N ASP A 282 -0.78 19.15 -17.50
CA ASP A 282 0.27 19.66 -16.61
C ASP A 282 -0.28 20.60 -15.53
N ALA A 283 -1.24 21.46 -15.89
CA ALA A 283 -1.89 22.37 -14.94
C ALA A 283 -2.69 21.61 -13.87
N GLU A 284 -3.42 20.57 -14.26
CA GLU A 284 -4.17 19.72 -13.33
C GLU A 284 -3.24 18.92 -12.43
N GLN A 285 -2.10 18.44 -12.96
CA GLN A 285 -1.08 17.77 -12.16
C GLN A 285 -0.51 18.69 -11.08
N ASP A 286 -0.23 19.97 -11.41
CA ASP A 286 0.24 20.97 -10.46
C ASP A 286 -0.78 21.21 -9.34
N GLU A 287 -2.06 21.30 -9.68
CA GLU A 287 -3.14 21.48 -8.70
C GLU A 287 -3.32 20.23 -7.82
N MET A 288 -3.32 19.04 -8.40
CA MET A 288 -3.34 17.77 -7.66
C MET A 288 -2.16 17.70 -6.69
N TYR A 289 -0.98 18.05 -7.17
CA TYR A 289 0.22 18.04 -6.35
C TYR A 289 0.14 19.04 -5.19
N ALA A 290 -0.46 20.22 -5.41
CA ALA A 290 -0.71 21.19 -4.34
C ALA A 290 -1.66 20.58 -3.27
N GLN A 291 -2.65 19.81 -3.67
CA GLN A 291 -3.61 19.14 -2.79
C GLN A 291 -3.11 17.79 -2.23
N LYS A 292 -1.83 17.42 -2.46
CA LYS A 292 -1.20 16.18 -1.98
C LYS A 292 -1.78 14.90 -2.60
N ILE A 293 -2.35 15.01 -3.79
CA ILE A 293 -2.83 13.89 -4.59
C ILE A 293 -1.70 13.47 -5.53
N ASN A 294 -1.52 12.16 -5.69
CA ASN A 294 -0.49 11.60 -6.54
C ASN A 294 -1.12 11.13 -7.85
N PRO A 295 -0.93 11.85 -8.97
CA PRO A 295 -1.48 11.46 -10.25
C PRO A 295 -0.72 10.27 -10.86
N VAL A 296 -1.45 9.42 -11.56
CA VAL A 296 -0.91 8.48 -12.53
C VAL A 296 -1.07 9.14 -13.91
N VAL A 297 0.03 9.22 -14.67
CA VAL A 297 0.12 9.99 -15.92
C VAL A 297 0.72 9.13 -17.01
N THR A 298 0.21 9.25 -18.23
CA THR A 298 0.80 8.62 -19.42
C THR A 298 1.64 9.65 -20.18
N PHE A 299 2.92 9.35 -20.32
CA PHE A 299 3.86 10.16 -21.12
C PHE A 299 4.09 9.51 -22.47
N PRO A 300 3.99 10.27 -23.58
CA PRO A 300 4.24 9.74 -24.91
C PRO A 300 5.65 9.15 -25.04
N GLY A 301 5.74 7.87 -25.41
CA GLY A 301 7.01 7.17 -25.58
C GLY A 301 7.65 6.62 -24.30
N GLU A 302 7.15 6.96 -23.10
CA GLU A 302 7.73 6.53 -21.83
C GLU A 302 6.77 5.68 -20.98
N GLY A 303 5.49 5.59 -21.38
CA GLY A 303 4.50 4.75 -20.69
C GLY A 303 3.67 5.48 -19.65
N THR A 304 2.96 4.69 -18.85
CA THR A 304 2.08 5.17 -17.76
C THR A 304 2.78 5.00 -16.43
N VAL A 305 2.94 6.08 -15.67
CA VAL A 305 3.72 6.08 -14.44
C VAL A 305 3.02 6.81 -13.29
N LEU A 306 3.31 6.42 -12.07
CA LEU A 306 3.01 7.20 -10.88
C LEU A 306 3.90 8.45 -10.86
N PHE A 307 3.29 9.64 -10.90
CA PHE A 307 3.99 10.92 -11.00
C PHE A 307 3.75 11.83 -9.78
N GLY A 308 3.87 11.25 -8.59
CA GLY A 308 3.76 11.96 -7.31
C GLY A 308 4.29 11.13 -6.16
N ASP A 309 4.79 11.80 -5.11
CA ASP A 309 5.38 11.14 -3.94
C ASP A 309 4.95 11.78 -2.60
N LYS A 310 3.76 12.36 -2.56
CA LYS A 310 3.21 13.00 -1.36
C LYS A 310 2.34 12.08 -0.52
N THR A 311 2.45 12.23 0.79
CA THR A 311 1.48 11.71 1.75
C THR A 311 0.42 12.77 2.04
N LEU A 312 -0.66 12.38 2.69
CA LEU A 312 -1.75 13.27 3.12
C LEU A 312 -1.47 13.98 4.45
N ALA A 313 -0.22 14.10 4.85
CA ALA A 313 0.16 14.82 6.07
C ALA A 313 -0.50 16.21 6.15
N ALA A 314 -1.14 16.55 7.27
CA ALA A 314 -1.84 17.82 7.44
C ALA A 314 -0.89 19.00 7.32
N ALA A 315 0.25 18.95 8.00
CA ALA A 315 1.30 19.97 7.96
C ALA A 315 2.37 19.67 6.92
N THR A 316 3.05 20.68 6.44
CA THR A 316 4.25 20.51 5.62
C THR A 316 5.42 20.10 6.52
N SER A 317 5.61 18.80 6.71
CA SER A 317 6.70 18.20 7.46
C SER A 317 7.59 17.37 6.55
N THR A 318 8.64 16.78 7.10
CA THR A 318 9.45 15.80 6.36
C THR A 318 8.64 14.54 6.05
N LEU A 319 7.67 14.17 6.87
CA LEU A 319 6.74 13.04 6.69
C LEU A 319 5.70 13.27 5.58
N SER A 320 5.62 14.47 5.01
CA SER A 320 4.77 14.75 3.84
C SER A 320 5.26 14.09 2.54
N ARG A 321 6.30 13.26 2.62
CA ARG A 321 6.85 12.49 1.49
C ARG A 321 6.74 10.99 1.74
N ILE A 322 6.30 10.24 0.72
CA ILE A 322 6.13 8.79 0.80
C ILE A 322 7.43 8.09 1.21
N ASN A 323 8.54 8.46 0.60
CA ASN A 323 9.84 7.86 0.88
C ASN A 323 10.28 8.07 2.35
N VAL A 324 10.06 9.26 2.90
CA VAL A 324 10.42 9.57 4.29
C VAL A 324 9.47 8.87 5.27
N SER A 325 8.17 8.92 5.03
CA SER A 325 7.19 8.21 5.86
C SER A 325 7.52 6.72 5.94
N ARG A 326 7.83 6.09 4.80
CA ARG A 326 8.23 4.68 4.74
C ARG A 326 9.56 4.39 5.47
N LEU A 327 10.54 5.29 5.35
CA LEU A 327 11.77 5.20 6.12
C LEU A 327 11.48 5.15 7.63
N PHE A 328 10.62 6.04 8.12
CA PHE A 328 10.27 6.06 9.55
C PHE A 328 9.49 4.81 9.98
N ILE A 329 8.58 4.29 9.14
CA ILE A 329 7.91 3.00 9.40
C ILE A 329 8.94 1.87 9.53
N TYR A 330 9.91 1.81 8.62
CA TYR A 330 10.97 0.81 8.64
C TYR A 330 11.87 0.93 9.88
N LEU A 331 12.28 2.16 10.22
CA LEU A 331 13.07 2.43 11.42
C LEU A 331 12.32 2.03 12.70
N LYS A 332 11.03 2.35 12.80
CA LYS A 332 10.19 1.92 13.94
C LYS A 332 10.21 0.40 14.10
N LYS A 333 10.05 -0.35 13.00
CA LYS A 333 10.04 -1.82 13.03
C LYS A 333 11.39 -2.37 13.54
N ILE A 334 12.50 -1.87 13.02
CA ILE A 334 13.85 -2.35 13.39
C ILE A 334 14.21 -1.95 14.81
N VAL A 335 14.12 -0.66 15.15
CA VAL A 335 14.45 -0.15 16.48
C VAL A 335 13.57 -0.78 17.54
N GLY A 336 12.26 -0.92 17.25
CA GLY A 336 11.33 -1.57 18.15
C GLY A 336 11.62 -3.06 18.35
N SER A 337 12.12 -3.77 17.34
CA SER A 337 12.56 -5.16 17.47
C SER A 337 13.80 -5.26 18.36
N ALA A 338 14.80 -4.40 18.15
CA ALA A 338 16.01 -4.35 18.98
C ALA A 338 15.69 -3.99 20.44
N ALA A 339 14.82 -2.99 20.66
CA ALA A 339 14.44 -2.58 22.01
C ALA A 339 13.69 -3.68 22.79
N ARG A 340 12.95 -4.56 22.10
CA ARG A 340 12.25 -5.67 22.77
C ARG A 340 13.15 -6.73 23.36
N SER A 341 14.32 -6.95 22.78
CA SER A 341 15.29 -7.89 23.34
C SER A 341 15.85 -7.44 24.68
N LEU A 342 15.70 -6.16 25.01
CA LEU A 342 16.17 -5.56 26.28
C LEU A 342 15.07 -5.49 27.36
N LEU A 343 13.83 -5.88 27.03
CA LEU A 343 12.78 -5.94 28.06
C LEU A 343 13.15 -6.95 29.14
N PHE A 344 12.99 -6.54 30.39
CA PHE A 344 13.31 -7.30 31.59
C PHE A 344 14.83 -7.39 31.93
N GLU A 345 15.71 -6.77 31.13
CA GLU A 345 17.11 -6.62 31.49
C GLU A 345 17.31 -5.48 32.51
N MET A 346 18.45 -5.44 33.17
CA MET A 346 18.79 -4.39 34.12
C MET A 346 18.99 -3.06 33.38
N ASN A 347 18.48 -1.97 33.96
CA ASN A 347 18.67 -0.64 33.39
C ASN A 347 19.98 -0.01 33.87
N ASP A 348 21.09 -0.51 33.39
CA ASP A 348 22.45 -0.08 33.68
C ASP A 348 23.16 0.48 32.44
N GLU A 349 24.38 0.94 32.60
CA GLU A 349 25.19 1.50 31.53
C GLU A 349 25.49 0.45 30.45
N ASP A 350 25.74 -0.80 30.85
CA ASP A 350 26.06 -1.89 29.94
C ASP A 350 24.90 -2.20 29.01
N THR A 351 23.68 -2.25 29.53
CA THR A 351 22.45 -2.46 28.74
C THR A 351 22.20 -1.29 27.79
N ARG A 352 22.42 -0.04 28.24
CA ARG A 352 22.29 1.15 27.37
C ARG A 352 23.31 1.12 26.24
N ASN A 353 24.58 0.79 26.52
CA ASN A 353 25.61 0.63 25.51
C ASN A 353 25.33 -0.53 24.56
N ALA A 354 24.79 -1.64 25.04
CA ALA A 354 24.38 -2.77 24.21
C ALA A 354 23.27 -2.36 23.20
N PHE A 355 22.32 -1.55 23.63
CA PHE A 355 21.31 -1.00 22.73
C PHE A 355 21.92 -0.12 21.65
N VAL A 356 22.73 0.87 22.01
CA VAL A 356 23.41 1.75 21.06
C VAL A 356 24.21 0.93 20.05
N ASN A 357 25.03 -0.01 20.53
CA ASN A 357 25.86 -0.89 19.70
C ASN A 357 25.03 -1.79 18.76
N SER A 358 23.78 -2.09 19.09
CA SER A 358 22.88 -2.87 18.23
C SER A 358 22.23 -2.01 17.13
N ILE A 359 21.98 -0.73 17.40
CA ILE A 359 21.26 0.18 16.49
C ILE A 359 22.22 0.94 15.55
N GLU A 360 23.36 1.38 16.02
CA GLU A 360 24.30 2.16 15.21
C GLU A 360 24.72 1.48 13.90
N PRO A 361 25.07 0.18 13.86
CA PRO A 361 25.43 -0.49 12.60
C PRO A 361 24.27 -0.54 11.61
N LEU A 362 23.01 -0.60 12.11
CA LEU A 362 21.82 -0.58 11.26
C LEU A 362 21.61 0.81 10.65
N LEU A 363 21.76 1.86 11.44
CA LEU A 363 21.66 3.24 10.96
C LEU A 363 22.78 3.60 10.00
N GLU A 364 24.03 3.14 10.27
CA GLU A 364 25.16 3.34 9.37
C GLU A 364 24.93 2.63 8.02
N ARG A 365 24.35 1.43 8.01
CA ARG A 365 23.97 0.73 6.79
C ARG A 365 22.91 1.53 6.00
N ILE A 366 21.89 2.11 6.67
CA ILE A 366 20.88 2.94 6.04
C ILE A 366 21.50 4.21 5.46
N LYS A 367 22.46 4.84 6.18
CA LYS A 367 23.24 5.98 5.73
C LYS A 367 24.07 5.63 4.49
N GLY A 368 24.80 4.53 4.52
CA GLY A 368 25.57 4.04 3.38
C GLY A 368 24.72 3.72 2.15
N ARG A 369 23.45 3.34 2.35
CA ARG A 369 22.48 3.09 1.28
C ARG A 369 21.59 4.30 0.96
N ARG A 370 22.02 5.52 1.33
CA ARG A 370 21.38 6.80 0.98
C ARG A 370 19.99 7.02 1.60
N GLY A 371 19.65 6.34 2.71
CA GLY A 371 18.37 6.53 3.41
C GLY A 371 18.37 7.79 4.28
N VAL A 372 19.49 8.09 4.92
CA VAL A 372 19.66 9.25 5.78
C VAL A 372 20.95 9.99 5.44
N TYR A 373 20.95 11.29 5.65
CA TYR A 373 22.19 12.10 5.55
C TYR A 373 23.04 11.91 6.78
N ASP A 374 22.40 11.88 7.96
CA ASP A 374 23.07 11.74 9.24
C ASP A 374 22.10 11.24 10.31
N TYR A 375 22.65 10.69 11.39
CA TYR A 375 21.90 10.24 12.55
C TYR A 375 22.69 10.46 13.83
N LYS A 376 21.99 10.43 14.97
CA LYS A 376 22.59 10.43 16.30
C LYS A 376 21.71 9.60 17.22
N VAL A 377 22.33 8.69 17.97
CA VAL A 377 21.67 7.93 19.04
C VAL A 377 22.15 8.47 20.38
N VAL A 378 21.21 8.76 21.27
CA VAL A 378 21.51 9.18 22.64
C VAL A 378 20.79 8.21 23.58
N CYS A 379 21.54 7.48 24.36
CA CYS A 379 21.04 6.55 25.37
C CYS A 379 22.06 6.48 26.51
N ASP A 380 22.11 7.54 27.29
CA ASP A 380 23.06 7.72 28.38
C ASP A 380 22.36 8.26 29.65
N GLU A 381 23.13 8.71 30.61
CA GLU A 381 22.59 9.27 31.84
C GLU A 381 21.80 10.57 31.64
N SER A 382 22.03 11.27 30.54
CA SER A 382 21.34 12.55 30.28
C SER A 382 19.85 12.36 30.00
N ASN A 383 19.47 11.25 29.33
CA ASN A 383 18.09 10.89 29.07
C ASN A 383 17.55 9.75 29.95
N ASN A 384 18.41 9.12 30.78
CA ASN A 384 18.04 8.11 31.79
C ASN A 384 18.52 8.52 33.20
N PRO A 385 18.10 9.67 33.75
CA PRO A 385 18.40 10.01 35.14
C PRO A 385 17.76 9.02 36.10
N GLY A 386 18.21 9.00 37.37
CA GLY A 386 17.72 8.09 38.40
C GLY A 386 16.18 8.08 38.51
N SER A 387 15.52 9.23 38.32
CA SER A 387 14.06 9.32 38.33
C SER A 387 13.34 8.50 37.24
N ILE A 388 13.99 8.27 36.11
CA ILE A 388 13.47 7.42 35.01
C ILE A 388 13.75 5.96 35.33
N VAL A 389 14.95 5.66 35.85
CA VAL A 389 15.33 4.31 36.25
C VAL A 389 14.44 3.81 37.40
N ASP A 390 14.13 4.66 38.38
CA ASP A 390 13.30 4.34 39.57
C ASP A 390 11.85 3.95 39.18
N VAL A 391 11.35 4.41 38.02
CA VAL A 391 10.03 4.02 37.50
C VAL A 391 10.12 2.89 36.46
N ASN A 392 11.24 2.20 36.39
CA ASN A 392 11.50 1.08 35.47
C ASN A 392 11.33 1.47 33.99
N GLN A 393 11.75 2.67 33.62
CA GLN A 393 11.75 3.15 32.25
C GLN A 393 13.15 3.22 31.67
N PHE A 394 13.24 2.94 30.37
CA PHE A 394 14.44 3.07 29.57
C PHE A 394 14.11 4.02 28.39
N VAL A 395 14.92 5.05 28.21
CA VAL A 395 14.71 6.08 27.20
C VAL A 395 15.92 6.13 26.26
N ALA A 396 15.66 6.06 24.98
CA ALA A 396 16.66 6.24 23.93
C ALA A 396 16.15 7.22 22.87
N ASP A 397 16.91 8.23 22.56
CA ASP A 397 16.59 9.23 21.54
C ASP A 397 17.39 8.96 20.27
N VAL A 398 16.67 8.78 19.15
CA VAL A 398 17.27 8.55 17.84
C VAL A 398 16.94 9.72 16.92
N PHE A 399 17.92 10.57 16.68
CA PHE A 399 17.80 11.73 15.78
C PHE A 399 18.15 11.32 14.36
N ILE A 400 17.27 11.60 13.41
CA ILE A 400 17.40 11.19 12.01
C ILE A 400 17.28 12.41 11.08
N LYS A 401 18.23 12.54 10.16
CA LYS A 401 18.17 13.51 9.06
C LYS A 401 17.89 12.77 7.75
N PRO A 402 16.62 12.64 7.34
CA PRO A 402 16.26 11.82 6.18
C PRO A 402 16.72 12.43 4.86
N THR A 403 17.01 11.58 3.89
CA THR A 403 17.28 11.97 2.51
C THR A 403 15.98 12.31 1.80
N LYS A 404 15.95 13.38 1.04
CA LYS A 404 14.78 13.84 0.28
C LYS A 404 14.91 13.47 -1.19
N SER A 405 13.79 13.10 -1.82
CA SER A 405 13.68 12.91 -3.27
C SER A 405 13.81 14.25 -4.02
N ILE A 406 14.28 14.20 -5.25
CA ILE A 406 14.32 15.36 -6.15
C ILE A 406 12.96 15.45 -6.85
N ASN A 407 12.25 16.55 -6.66
CA ASN A 407 10.94 16.80 -7.28
C ASN A 407 11.00 17.90 -8.35
N PHE A 408 11.97 18.79 -8.27
CA PHE A 408 12.10 19.89 -9.21
C PHE A 408 13.53 19.95 -9.77
N ILE A 409 13.65 19.97 -11.09
CA ILE A 409 14.91 20.11 -11.80
C ILE A 409 14.82 21.37 -12.65
N ARG A 410 15.73 22.31 -12.42
CA ARG A 410 15.87 23.50 -13.26
C ARG A 410 17.13 23.37 -14.10
N ILE A 411 16.98 23.41 -15.41
CA ILE A 411 18.09 23.42 -16.37
C ILE A 411 18.06 24.75 -17.10
N THR A 412 19.18 25.46 -17.10
CA THR A 412 19.33 26.73 -17.83
C THR A 412 20.29 26.53 -18.98
N PHE A 413 19.83 26.76 -20.18
CA PHE A 413 20.66 26.81 -21.37
C PHE A 413 21.03 28.25 -21.66
N THR A 414 22.32 28.57 -21.67
CA THR A 414 22.81 29.90 -22.00
C THR A 414 23.43 29.83 -23.40
N ASN A 415 22.84 30.56 -24.34
CA ASN A 415 23.44 30.73 -25.64
C ASN A 415 24.57 31.77 -25.56
N VAL A 416 25.78 31.37 -25.88
CA VAL A 416 26.96 32.25 -25.91
C VAL A 416 27.43 32.41 -27.36
N ASN A 417 27.96 33.61 -27.65
CA ASN A 417 28.53 33.89 -28.96
C ASN A 417 29.78 33.04 -29.19
N THR A 418 30.05 32.76 -30.47
CA THR A 418 31.20 31.92 -30.90
C THR A 418 32.58 32.50 -30.51
N SER A 419 32.62 33.74 -30.06
CA SER A 419 33.83 34.43 -29.58
C SER A 419 34.12 34.20 -28.11
N VAL A 420 33.24 33.54 -27.37
CA VAL A 420 33.42 33.24 -25.94
C VAL A 420 34.05 31.88 -25.78
N ASP A 421 35.24 31.81 -25.19
CA ASP A 421 35.89 30.59 -24.80
C ASP A 421 35.14 29.99 -23.60
N LEU A 422 34.70 28.76 -23.70
CA LEU A 422 33.94 28.08 -22.65
C LEU A 422 34.82 27.40 -21.59
N GLY A 423 36.15 27.56 -21.66
CA GLY A 423 37.10 27.09 -20.64
C GLY A 423 37.36 25.58 -20.71
#